data_142c00ffb3d8de2f811a330a416f4a1b
#
_entry.id   142c00ffb3d8de2f811a330a416f4a1b
#
_cell.length_a   1.000
_cell.length_b   1.000
_cell.length_c   1.000
_cell.angle_alpha   90.00
_cell.angle_beta   90.00
_cell.angle_gamma   90.00
#
_symmetry.space_group_name_H-M   'P 1'
#
loop_
_entity.id
_entity.type
_entity.pdbx_description
1 polymer ?
#
loop_
_entity_poly.entity_id
_entity_poly.type
_entity_poly.pdbx_seq_one_letter_code
_entity_poly.pdbx_strand_id
1 'polypeptide(L)'
;MNSPKKLGYRMPAEYEPHHGTLMIWPTRPGSWPFQGKDAKRAFSQIIKTIAEGERVYLLVDQDYSAEAQDYLGDSVIYLDIPTNDAWARDTGPTILVNDKCQKLAMDWAFNAWGGAVDGLYQDYEDDDQVASRFAEVLEMPVYDAKPFVLEGGAIHSDGQGTILVTESCLLSAGRNPHLTKEEIENTLLESLGAEKVIWLPYGIYQDETNEHVDNVAAFVGPAELVLAWTDDKSDPQYAMSKADLELLEQETDAQGRPFTIHKMPIPAVRQVVTEEDLPGYIYEEGEEERYAGERLAASYVNFYIANKTVLVPQFQDVNDQVALDILSKCFPDRKVVGIPARDILLGGGNIHCITQQIPE
;
A
#
# COMPACT_ATOMS: atom_id res chain seq x y z
N MET A 1 3.48 9.52 -26.61
CA MET A 1 2.74 10.56 -25.84
C MET A 1 3.74 11.41 -25.07
N ASN A 2 3.36 12.65 -24.68
CA ASN A 2 4.17 13.38 -23.69
C ASN A 2 4.04 12.69 -22.34
N SER A 3 5.12 12.65 -21.55
CA SER A 3 5.06 12.10 -20.18
C SER A 3 4.13 12.92 -19.28
N PRO A 4 3.54 12.32 -18.23
CA PRO A 4 2.74 13.06 -17.25
C PRO A 4 3.45 14.28 -16.69
N LYS A 5 4.76 14.19 -16.38
CA LYS A 5 5.58 15.32 -15.94
C LYS A 5 5.56 16.49 -16.95
N LYS A 6 5.73 16.22 -18.25
CA LYS A 6 5.69 17.25 -19.31
C LYS A 6 4.31 17.88 -19.50
N LEU A 7 3.26 17.19 -19.05
CA LEU A 7 1.89 17.69 -19.04
C LEU A 7 1.54 18.43 -17.73
N GLY A 8 2.48 18.57 -16.81
CA GLY A 8 2.34 19.27 -15.54
C GLY A 8 1.62 18.46 -14.44
N TYR A 9 1.55 17.14 -14.59
CA TYR A 9 1.03 16.25 -13.55
C TYR A 9 2.10 15.88 -12.54
N ARG A 10 1.69 15.67 -11.29
CA ARG A 10 2.50 15.13 -10.19
C ARG A 10 1.73 14.11 -9.38
N MET A 11 2.41 13.21 -8.72
CA MET A 11 1.84 12.36 -7.69
C MET A 11 1.68 13.18 -6.40
N PRO A 12 0.44 13.40 -5.91
CA PRO A 12 0.24 14.11 -4.63
C PRO A 12 0.69 13.24 -3.45
N ALA A 13 0.90 13.87 -2.30
CA ALA A 13 1.11 13.13 -1.06
C ALA A 13 -0.21 12.56 -0.56
N GLU A 14 -0.14 11.43 0.17
CA GLU A 14 -1.33 10.82 0.77
C GLU A 14 -1.98 11.71 1.84
N TYR A 15 -1.23 12.59 2.48
CA TYR A 15 -1.78 13.55 3.45
C TYR A 15 -2.46 14.77 2.81
N GLU A 16 -2.43 14.94 1.46
CA GLU A 16 -3.23 15.95 0.74
C GLU A 16 -4.73 15.56 0.74
N PRO A 17 -5.66 16.50 0.44
CA PRO A 17 -7.09 16.19 0.44
C PRO A 17 -7.49 15.09 -0.54
N HIS A 18 -8.39 14.21 -0.10
CA HIS A 18 -8.96 13.13 -0.90
C HIS A 18 -10.38 13.45 -1.35
N HIS A 19 -10.68 13.10 -2.60
CA HIS A 19 -12.04 12.96 -3.11
C HIS A 19 -12.70 11.69 -2.53
N GLY A 20 -11.93 10.66 -2.27
CA GLY A 20 -12.36 9.39 -1.71
C GLY A 20 -11.27 8.34 -1.66
N THR A 21 -11.64 7.14 -1.27
CA THR A 21 -10.80 5.95 -1.17
C THR A 21 -11.39 4.82 -2.01
N LEU A 22 -10.54 4.14 -2.78
CA LEU A 22 -10.85 2.87 -3.43
C LEU A 22 -10.49 1.73 -2.48
N MET A 23 -11.39 0.75 -2.35
CA MET A 23 -11.15 -0.52 -1.68
C MET A 23 -11.78 -1.66 -2.49
N ILE A 24 -11.37 -2.89 -2.23
CA ILE A 24 -11.87 -4.11 -2.89
C ILE A 24 -12.37 -5.06 -1.80
N TRP A 25 -13.49 -5.76 -2.04
CA TRP A 25 -14.05 -6.70 -1.07
C TRP A 25 -13.23 -8.00 -1.02
N PRO A 26 -12.80 -8.50 0.16
CA PRO A 26 -11.91 -9.65 0.27
C PRO A 26 -12.66 -10.96 0.03
N THR A 27 -12.38 -11.65 -1.06
CA THR A 27 -13.08 -12.87 -1.48
C THR A 27 -12.18 -14.05 -1.80
N ARG A 28 -10.87 -13.82 -2.14
CA ARG A 28 -9.93 -14.88 -2.54
C ARG A 28 -9.64 -15.86 -1.38
N PRO A 29 -9.98 -17.16 -1.51
CA PRO A 29 -9.82 -18.11 -0.39
C PRO A 29 -8.35 -18.45 -0.06
N GLY A 30 -7.42 -18.27 -1.00
CA GLY A 30 -5.98 -18.44 -0.81
C GLY A 30 -5.36 -17.34 0.03
N SER A 31 -5.93 -16.12 -0.01
CA SER A 31 -5.47 -14.97 0.79
C SER A 31 -6.26 -14.82 2.10
N TRP A 32 -7.57 -15.08 2.07
CA TRP A 32 -8.48 -14.77 3.19
C TRP A 32 -9.03 -16.05 3.83
N PRO A 33 -8.40 -16.54 4.91
CA PRO A 33 -8.82 -17.80 5.55
C PRO A 33 -10.27 -17.73 6.04
N PHE A 34 -10.92 -18.90 6.15
CA PHE A 34 -12.32 -19.03 6.59
C PHE A 34 -13.29 -18.19 5.75
N GLN A 35 -13.09 -18.16 4.42
CA GLN A 35 -13.90 -17.37 3.47
C GLN A 35 -13.84 -15.87 3.76
N GLY A 36 -12.77 -15.38 4.35
CA GLY A 36 -12.54 -13.99 4.67
C GLY A 36 -13.44 -13.43 5.78
N LYS A 37 -14.12 -14.26 6.56
CA LYS A 37 -15.13 -13.80 7.55
C LYS A 37 -14.59 -12.75 8.53
N ASP A 38 -13.40 -12.95 9.07
CA ASP A 38 -12.81 -12.04 10.05
C ASP A 38 -12.11 -10.87 9.33
N ALA A 39 -11.50 -11.09 8.17
CA ALA A 39 -11.03 -10.03 7.27
C ALA A 39 -12.16 -9.09 6.86
N LYS A 40 -13.33 -9.59 6.43
CA LYS A 40 -14.50 -8.79 6.06
C LYS A 40 -14.99 -7.91 7.21
N ARG A 41 -14.88 -8.36 8.48
CA ARG A 41 -15.17 -7.52 9.65
C ARG A 41 -14.16 -6.39 9.81
N ALA A 42 -12.86 -6.68 9.67
CA ALA A 42 -11.81 -5.67 9.74
C ALA A 42 -11.96 -4.64 8.60
N PHE A 43 -12.17 -5.10 7.36
CA PHE A 43 -12.48 -4.24 6.22
C PHE A 43 -13.70 -3.35 6.47
N SER A 44 -14.78 -3.92 7.02
CA SER A 44 -15.99 -3.15 7.33
C SER A 44 -15.74 -2.06 8.38
N GLN A 45 -14.91 -2.32 9.37
CA GLN A 45 -14.53 -1.30 10.35
C GLN A 45 -13.71 -0.18 9.70
N ILE A 46 -12.74 -0.52 8.86
CA ILE A 46 -11.90 0.43 8.10
C ILE A 46 -12.79 1.28 7.19
N ILE A 47 -13.61 0.66 6.36
CA ILE A 47 -14.52 1.31 5.42
C ILE A 47 -15.43 2.31 6.14
N LYS A 48 -16.09 1.89 7.23
CA LYS A 48 -16.97 2.77 8.01
C LYS A 48 -16.23 3.94 8.63
N THR A 49 -14.98 3.72 9.07
CA THR A 49 -14.15 4.79 9.64
C THR A 49 -13.74 5.81 8.58
N ILE A 50 -13.34 5.37 7.39
CA ILE A 50 -13.01 6.24 6.25
C ILE A 50 -14.25 7.02 5.80
N ALA A 51 -15.41 6.35 5.72
CA ALA A 51 -16.67 6.94 5.26
C ALA A 51 -17.19 8.09 6.14
N GLU A 52 -16.69 8.24 7.38
CA GLU A 52 -16.97 9.42 8.21
C GLU A 52 -16.36 10.72 7.63
N GLY A 53 -15.34 10.62 6.76
CA GLY A 53 -14.57 11.75 6.25
C GLY A 53 -14.55 11.91 4.74
N GLU A 54 -14.75 10.84 3.99
CA GLU A 54 -14.66 10.84 2.53
C GLU A 54 -15.47 9.69 1.92
N ARG A 55 -15.64 9.72 0.61
CA ARG A 55 -16.33 8.65 -0.11
C ARG A 55 -15.48 7.39 -0.14
N VAL A 56 -16.12 6.23 -0.04
CA VAL A 56 -15.47 4.95 -0.29
C VAL A 56 -16.09 4.31 -1.52
N TYR A 57 -15.26 3.99 -2.49
CA TYR A 57 -15.61 3.21 -3.68
C TYR A 57 -15.18 1.78 -3.40
N LEU A 58 -16.14 0.85 -3.38
CA LEU A 58 -15.89 -0.55 -3.08
C LEU A 58 -16.10 -1.39 -4.33
N LEU A 59 -15.03 -1.98 -4.84
CA LEU A 59 -15.14 -3.00 -5.87
C LEU A 59 -15.63 -4.30 -5.25
N VAL A 60 -16.64 -4.87 -5.83
CA VAL A 60 -17.23 -6.14 -5.37
C VAL A 60 -17.87 -6.84 -6.53
N ASP A 61 -17.52 -8.10 -6.72
CA ASP A 61 -18.19 -8.97 -7.70
C ASP A 61 -19.68 -9.11 -7.36
N GLN A 62 -20.51 -9.23 -8.40
CA GLN A 62 -21.96 -9.33 -8.29
C GLN A 62 -22.40 -10.46 -7.34
N ASP A 63 -21.66 -11.57 -7.31
CA ASP A 63 -21.97 -12.74 -6.46
C ASP A 63 -21.82 -12.43 -4.96
N TYR A 64 -20.97 -11.48 -4.59
CA TYR A 64 -20.72 -11.05 -3.21
C TYR A 64 -21.39 -9.73 -2.83
N SER A 65 -22.07 -9.08 -3.76
CA SER A 65 -22.69 -7.75 -3.56
C SER A 65 -23.69 -7.74 -2.40
N ALA A 66 -24.55 -8.75 -2.31
CA ALA A 66 -25.53 -8.87 -1.23
C ALA A 66 -24.85 -9.06 0.14
N GLU A 67 -23.78 -9.87 0.21
CA GLU A 67 -23.00 -10.05 1.44
C GLU A 67 -22.35 -8.72 1.86
N ALA A 68 -21.68 -8.03 0.96
CA ALA A 68 -21.05 -6.73 1.25
C ALA A 68 -22.07 -5.70 1.75
N GLN A 69 -23.28 -5.68 1.18
CA GLN A 69 -24.37 -4.81 1.63
C GLN A 69 -24.86 -5.16 3.05
N ASP A 70 -24.88 -6.43 3.44
CA ASP A 70 -25.22 -6.84 4.81
C ASP A 70 -24.21 -6.31 5.84
N TYR A 71 -22.93 -6.18 5.47
CA TYR A 71 -21.89 -5.61 6.33
C TYR A 71 -21.92 -4.07 6.37
N LEU A 72 -22.17 -3.40 5.25
CA LEU A 72 -21.86 -1.99 5.03
C LEU A 72 -23.10 -1.11 4.79
N GLY A 73 -24.23 -1.69 4.38
CA GLY A 73 -25.43 -0.92 4.01
C GLY A 73 -25.14 0.08 2.88
N ASP A 74 -25.65 1.30 3.01
CA ASP A 74 -25.52 2.38 2.00
C ASP A 74 -24.29 3.31 2.28
N SER A 75 -23.31 2.85 3.07
CA SER A 75 -22.19 3.71 3.49
C SER A 75 -21.09 3.86 2.41
N VAL A 76 -21.18 3.11 1.30
CA VAL A 76 -20.18 3.07 0.23
C VAL A 76 -20.83 3.13 -1.16
N ILE A 77 -20.02 3.43 -2.16
CA ILE A 77 -20.41 3.34 -3.58
C ILE A 77 -19.92 1.98 -4.08
N TYR A 78 -20.85 1.08 -4.32
CA TYR A 78 -20.56 -0.26 -4.85
C TYR A 78 -20.30 -0.19 -6.36
N LEU A 79 -19.23 -0.82 -6.81
CA LEU A 79 -18.87 -0.93 -8.22
C LEU A 79 -18.66 -2.40 -8.58
N ASP A 80 -19.39 -2.86 -9.60
CA ASP A 80 -19.25 -4.20 -10.16
C ASP A 80 -18.06 -4.24 -11.13
N ILE A 81 -16.86 -4.41 -10.56
CA ILE A 81 -15.61 -4.56 -11.30
C ILE A 81 -14.95 -5.86 -10.79
N PRO A 82 -14.75 -6.86 -11.66
CA PRO A 82 -14.10 -8.10 -11.27
C PRO A 82 -12.65 -7.87 -10.88
N THR A 83 -12.21 -8.62 -9.86
CA THR A 83 -10.86 -8.63 -9.31
C THR A 83 -10.46 -10.04 -8.94
N ASN A 84 -9.17 -10.33 -8.89
CA ASN A 84 -8.67 -11.63 -8.41
C ASN A 84 -8.41 -11.60 -6.88
N ASP A 85 -8.02 -10.42 -6.31
CA ASP A 85 -7.85 -10.25 -4.87
C ASP A 85 -8.17 -8.81 -4.41
N ALA A 86 -7.99 -8.49 -3.13
CA ALA A 86 -8.47 -7.27 -2.49
C ALA A 86 -7.39 -6.19 -2.25
N TRP A 87 -6.32 -6.20 -3.01
CA TRP A 87 -5.16 -5.33 -2.83
C TRP A 87 -5.28 -4.03 -3.63
N ALA A 88 -6.22 -3.17 -3.23
CA ALA A 88 -6.56 -1.93 -3.93
C ALA A 88 -5.37 -0.95 -4.10
N ARG A 89 -4.39 -0.98 -3.20
CA ARG A 89 -3.17 -0.17 -3.30
C ARG A 89 -2.38 -0.51 -4.54
N ASP A 90 -2.26 -1.80 -4.84
CA ASP A 90 -1.34 -2.31 -5.85
C ASP A 90 -2.00 -2.49 -7.21
N THR A 91 -3.28 -2.85 -7.23
CA THR A 91 -4.06 -3.05 -8.46
C THR A 91 -4.80 -1.79 -8.91
N GLY A 92 -5.10 -0.87 -7.99
CA GLY A 92 -5.74 0.41 -8.28
C GLY A 92 -4.81 1.41 -8.97
N PRO A 93 -5.37 2.42 -9.66
CA PRO A 93 -4.56 3.41 -10.35
C PRO A 93 -3.77 4.30 -9.39
N THR A 94 -2.51 4.59 -9.69
CA THR A 94 -1.84 5.77 -9.13
C THR A 94 -2.43 7.01 -9.77
N ILE A 95 -3.10 7.88 -9.00
CA ILE A 95 -3.78 9.04 -9.55
C ILE A 95 -2.92 10.29 -9.37
N LEU A 96 -2.60 10.92 -10.48
CA LEU A 96 -1.84 12.16 -10.56
C LEU A 96 -2.78 13.36 -10.65
N VAL A 97 -2.31 14.51 -10.19
CA VAL A 97 -3.02 15.79 -10.30
C VAL A 97 -2.14 16.86 -10.92
N ASN A 98 -2.77 17.89 -11.52
CA ASN A 98 -2.05 19.06 -12.02
C ASN A 98 -2.62 20.38 -11.42
N ASP A 99 -1.97 21.51 -11.70
CA ASP A 99 -2.37 22.82 -11.19
C ASP A 99 -3.79 23.28 -11.62
N LYS A 100 -4.41 22.57 -12.56
CA LYS A 100 -5.77 22.82 -13.01
C LYS A 100 -6.80 21.90 -12.35
N CYS A 101 -6.40 21.17 -11.30
CA CYS A 101 -7.20 20.15 -10.63
C CYS A 101 -7.69 19.03 -11.60
N GLN A 102 -6.95 18.78 -12.68
CA GLN A 102 -7.23 17.66 -13.56
C GLN A 102 -6.54 16.41 -13.01
N LYS A 103 -7.21 15.28 -13.10
CA LYS A 103 -6.70 13.99 -12.66
C LYS A 103 -6.26 13.16 -13.86
N LEU A 104 -5.26 12.32 -13.66
CA LEU A 104 -4.76 11.35 -14.62
C LEU A 104 -4.50 10.04 -13.90
N ALA A 105 -5.16 8.98 -14.31
CA ALA A 105 -4.95 7.64 -13.79
C ALA A 105 -3.75 7.00 -14.49
N MET A 106 -2.79 6.50 -13.72
CA MET A 106 -1.70 5.68 -14.22
C MET A 106 -2.14 4.22 -14.23
N ASP A 107 -1.99 3.55 -15.35
CA ASP A 107 -2.25 2.11 -15.53
C ASP A 107 -0.91 1.40 -15.70
N TRP A 108 -0.37 0.88 -14.59
CA TRP A 108 0.85 0.09 -14.55
C TRP A 108 0.56 -1.37 -14.88
N ALA A 109 1.57 -2.11 -15.34
CA ALA A 109 1.43 -3.57 -15.40
C ALA A 109 1.47 -4.15 -13.99
N PHE A 110 0.48 -4.99 -13.67
CA PHE A 110 0.45 -5.79 -12.45
C PHE A 110 0.70 -7.25 -12.78
N ASN A 111 1.51 -7.94 -11.99
CA ASN A 111 1.90 -9.32 -12.23
C ASN A 111 1.92 -10.17 -10.94
N ALA A 112 1.03 -9.86 -9.99
CA ALA A 112 0.96 -10.52 -8.68
C ALA A 112 2.30 -10.50 -7.94
N TRP A 113 3.00 -9.35 -7.95
CA TRP A 113 4.27 -9.03 -7.26
C TRP A 113 5.50 -9.81 -7.72
N GLY A 114 5.44 -10.53 -8.83
CA GLY A 114 6.65 -11.24 -9.30
C GLY A 114 6.45 -12.08 -10.55
N GLY A 115 5.23 -12.23 -11.02
CA GLY A 115 4.91 -12.99 -12.22
C GLY A 115 5.40 -14.42 -12.15
N ALA A 116 6.18 -14.84 -13.16
CA ALA A 116 6.71 -16.21 -13.22
C ALA A 116 7.91 -16.47 -12.29
N VAL A 117 8.47 -15.43 -11.63
CA VAL A 117 9.67 -15.55 -10.77
C VAL A 117 9.26 -15.89 -9.34
N ASP A 118 8.45 -15.03 -8.75
CA ASP A 118 8.02 -15.07 -7.34
C ASP A 118 6.59 -14.49 -7.14
N GLY A 119 5.76 -14.53 -8.18
CA GLY A 119 4.35 -14.09 -8.11
C GLY A 119 3.53 -14.97 -7.16
N LEU A 120 2.70 -14.34 -6.33
CA LEU A 120 1.94 -15.03 -5.28
C LEU A 120 0.74 -15.82 -5.82
N TYR A 121 0.21 -15.46 -6.98
CA TYR A 121 -0.82 -16.22 -7.70
C TYR A 121 -0.68 -16.03 -9.21
N GLN A 122 -1.24 -16.97 -9.98
CA GLN A 122 -1.04 -17.00 -11.44
C GLN A 122 -2.16 -16.30 -12.20
N ASP A 123 -3.40 -16.37 -11.70
CA ASP A 123 -4.56 -15.71 -12.29
C ASP A 123 -4.69 -14.28 -11.71
N TYR A 124 -4.13 -13.30 -12.40
CA TYR A 124 -4.15 -11.88 -12.03
C TYR A 124 -4.66 -10.95 -13.17
N GLU A 125 -5.28 -11.53 -14.20
CA GLU A 125 -5.71 -10.77 -15.38
C GLU A 125 -6.79 -9.71 -15.03
N ASP A 126 -7.69 -9.99 -14.09
CA ASP A 126 -8.68 -9.01 -13.65
C ASP A 126 -8.04 -7.92 -12.79
N ASP A 127 -7.10 -8.27 -11.92
CA ASP A 127 -6.34 -7.31 -11.11
C ASP A 127 -5.50 -6.35 -11.97
N ASP A 128 -4.85 -6.84 -13.04
CA ASP A 128 -4.11 -6.00 -14.01
C ASP A 128 -5.01 -5.00 -14.76
N GLN A 129 -6.33 -5.18 -14.74
CA GLN A 129 -7.28 -4.30 -15.39
C GLN A 129 -8.01 -3.36 -14.43
N VAL A 130 -7.85 -3.49 -13.11
CA VAL A 130 -8.55 -2.68 -12.11
C VAL A 130 -8.32 -1.19 -12.35
N ALA A 131 -7.08 -0.77 -12.59
CA ALA A 131 -6.73 0.64 -12.77
C ALA A 131 -7.49 1.28 -13.94
N SER A 132 -7.48 0.66 -15.11
CA SER A 132 -8.18 1.16 -16.30
C SER A 132 -9.70 1.11 -16.16
N ARG A 133 -10.26 0.01 -15.62
CA ARG A 133 -11.73 -0.14 -15.40
C ARG A 133 -12.26 0.88 -14.38
N PHE A 134 -11.52 1.09 -13.29
CA PHE A 134 -11.89 2.07 -12.28
C PHE A 134 -11.81 3.51 -12.81
N ALA A 135 -10.78 3.83 -13.58
CA ALA A 135 -10.64 5.14 -14.23
C ALA A 135 -11.79 5.41 -15.20
N GLU A 136 -12.26 4.41 -15.95
CA GLU A 136 -13.42 4.54 -16.84
C GLU A 136 -14.69 4.90 -16.08
N VAL A 137 -14.96 4.24 -14.93
CA VAL A 137 -16.12 4.54 -14.08
C VAL A 137 -16.11 5.98 -13.56
N LEU A 138 -14.92 6.52 -13.25
CA LEU A 138 -14.76 7.89 -12.79
C LEU A 138 -14.53 8.90 -13.92
N GLU A 139 -14.67 8.47 -15.18
CA GLU A 139 -14.42 9.31 -16.38
C GLU A 139 -13.06 10.00 -16.36
N MET A 140 -12.03 9.36 -15.76
CA MET A 140 -10.67 9.88 -15.71
C MET A 140 -9.89 9.47 -16.95
N PRO A 141 -9.07 10.38 -17.53
CA PRO A 141 -8.12 9.98 -18.55
C PRO A 141 -7.09 9.00 -17.97
N VAL A 142 -6.67 8.05 -18.79
CA VAL A 142 -5.68 7.02 -18.44
C VAL A 142 -4.37 7.27 -19.18
N TYR A 143 -3.25 7.15 -18.46
CA TYR A 143 -1.93 7.00 -19.04
C TYR A 143 -1.53 5.54 -18.96
N ASP A 144 -1.48 4.87 -20.11
CA ASP A 144 -1.01 3.49 -20.21
C ASP A 144 0.52 3.47 -20.05
N ALA A 145 0.97 2.96 -18.92
CA ALA A 145 2.38 2.83 -18.56
C ALA A 145 2.93 1.41 -18.80
N LYS A 146 2.07 0.49 -19.25
CA LYS A 146 2.47 -0.88 -19.54
C LYS A 146 3.51 -0.91 -20.69
N PRO A 147 4.49 -1.80 -20.66
CA PRO A 147 4.59 -2.96 -19.77
C PRO A 147 5.41 -2.74 -18.48
N PHE A 148 5.60 -1.51 -18.01
CA PHE A 148 6.35 -1.25 -16.79
C PHE A 148 5.57 -1.77 -15.57
N VAL A 149 6.14 -2.76 -14.88
CA VAL A 149 5.54 -3.37 -13.68
C VAL A 149 5.81 -2.47 -12.48
N LEU A 150 4.74 -2.02 -11.83
CA LEU A 150 4.81 -1.20 -10.61
C LEU A 150 3.52 -1.31 -9.82
N GLU A 151 3.65 -1.44 -8.51
CA GLU A 151 2.54 -1.43 -7.57
C GLU A 151 2.52 -0.10 -6.79
N GLY A 152 1.32 0.32 -6.34
CA GLY A 152 1.16 1.53 -5.54
C GLY A 152 1.88 1.46 -4.19
N GLY A 153 2.01 0.27 -3.60
CA GLY A 153 2.75 0.03 -2.36
C GLY A 153 4.28 0.12 -2.51
N ALA A 154 4.79 -0.01 -3.75
CA ALA A 154 6.22 0.13 -4.05
C ALA A 154 6.71 1.59 -4.10
N ILE A 155 5.82 2.58 -4.05
CA ILE A 155 6.12 4.01 -4.14
C ILE A 155 5.43 4.82 -3.05
N HIS A 156 6.11 5.84 -2.51
CA HIS A 156 5.50 6.80 -1.59
C HIS A 156 5.94 8.23 -1.94
N SER A 157 4.99 9.18 -2.02
CA SER A 157 5.24 10.56 -2.47
C SER A 157 5.10 11.56 -1.33
N ASP A 158 6.00 12.56 -1.29
CA ASP A 158 5.85 13.75 -0.44
C ASP A 158 4.94 14.83 -1.06
N GLY A 159 4.46 14.62 -2.29
CA GLY A 159 3.68 15.61 -3.05
C GLY A 159 4.49 16.82 -3.54
N GLN A 160 5.77 16.91 -3.23
CA GLN A 160 6.66 18.04 -3.54
C GLN A 160 7.86 17.64 -4.41
N GLY A 161 7.75 16.49 -5.08
CA GLY A 161 8.71 16.01 -6.05
C GLY A 161 9.64 14.92 -5.57
N THR A 162 9.49 14.43 -4.32
CA THR A 162 10.28 13.32 -3.79
C THR A 162 9.45 12.03 -3.79
N ILE A 163 10.03 10.96 -4.31
CA ILE A 163 9.47 9.60 -4.24
C ILE A 163 10.40 8.71 -3.44
N LEU A 164 9.86 7.94 -2.49
CA LEU A 164 10.56 6.84 -1.82
C LEU A 164 10.24 5.52 -2.51
N VAL A 165 11.25 4.68 -2.65
CA VAL A 165 11.17 3.30 -3.14
C VAL A 165 12.16 2.42 -2.37
N THR A 166 12.07 1.09 -2.49
CA THR A 166 13.10 0.18 -2.02
C THR A 166 13.87 -0.45 -3.18
N GLU A 167 15.17 -0.68 -3.00
CA GLU A 167 15.99 -1.42 -3.97
C GLU A 167 15.55 -2.88 -4.06
N SER A 168 15.27 -3.50 -2.92
CA SER A 168 14.80 -4.90 -2.85
C SER A 168 13.61 -5.15 -3.76
N CYS A 169 12.62 -4.23 -3.79
CA CYS A 169 11.44 -4.35 -4.61
C CYS A 169 11.72 -4.04 -6.09
N LEU A 170 12.09 -2.80 -6.39
CA LEU A 170 12.11 -2.35 -7.80
C LEU A 170 13.24 -2.94 -8.63
N LEU A 171 14.31 -3.44 -7.99
CA LEU A 171 15.40 -4.13 -8.68
C LEU A 171 15.26 -5.67 -8.63
N SER A 172 14.14 -6.19 -8.10
CA SER A 172 13.88 -7.62 -8.11
C SER A 172 13.70 -8.17 -9.53
N ALA A 173 14.04 -9.46 -9.69
CA ALA A 173 13.88 -10.12 -10.97
C ALA A 173 12.40 -10.28 -11.40
N GLY A 174 11.47 -10.17 -10.44
CA GLY A 174 10.03 -10.26 -10.66
C GLY A 174 9.37 -8.98 -11.17
N ARG A 175 10.12 -7.87 -11.34
CA ARG A 175 9.56 -6.58 -11.80
C ARG A 175 10.01 -6.24 -13.22
N ASN A 176 11.08 -5.43 -13.35
CA ASN A 176 11.57 -4.93 -14.63
C ASN A 176 13.04 -5.32 -14.86
N PRO A 177 13.41 -6.63 -14.88
CA PRO A 177 14.79 -7.09 -14.89
C PRO A 177 15.58 -6.73 -16.17
N HIS A 178 14.89 -6.28 -17.21
CA HIS A 178 15.48 -5.82 -18.45
C HIS A 178 15.90 -4.34 -18.42
N LEU A 179 15.55 -3.60 -17.36
CA LEU A 179 15.88 -2.19 -17.17
C LEU A 179 17.00 -2.03 -16.11
N THR A 180 17.84 -1.04 -16.35
CA THR A 180 18.81 -0.58 -15.33
C THR A 180 18.12 0.27 -14.26
N LYS A 181 18.76 0.41 -13.10
CA LYS A 181 18.27 1.30 -12.02
C LYS A 181 18.02 2.72 -12.54
N GLU A 182 18.91 3.28 -13.38
CA GLU A 182 18.77 4.60 -13.98
C GLU A 182 17.54 4.69 -14.90
N GLU A 183 17.26 3.66 -15.67
CA GLU A 183 16.07 3.62 -16.56
C GLU A 183 14.78 3.52 -15.75
N ILE A 184 14.77 2.74 -14.66
CA ILE A 184 13.64 2.66 -13.73
C ILE A 184 13.42 4.03 -13.06
N GLU A 185 14.48 4.65 -12.55
CA GLU A 185 14.41 5.98 -11.93
C GLU A 185 13.86 7.04 -12.88
N ASN A 186 14.37 7.09 -14.11
CA ASN A 186 13.88 8.01 -15.14
C ASN A 186 12.39 7.76 -15.45
N THR A 187 11.95 6.50 -15.48
CA THR A 187 10.55 6.16 -15.70
C THR A 187 9.68 6.69 -14.56
N LEU A 188 10.10 6.52 -13.30
CA LEU A 188 9.39 7.07 -12.14
C LEU A 188 9.33 8.60 -12.17
N LEU A 189 10.45 9.27 -12.43
CA LEU A 189 10.51 10.74 -12.50
C LEU A 189 9.57 11.31 -13.55
N GLU A 190 9.56 10.74 -14.77
CA GLU A 190 8.74 11.21 -15.88
C GLU A 190 7.25 10.84 -15.71
N SER A 191 6.96 9.67 -15.16
CA SER A 191 5.60 9.17 -15.02
C SER A 191 4.88 9.77 -13.81
N LEU A 192 5.59 9.97 -12.69
CA LEU A 192 5.00 10.48 -11.44
C LEU A 192 5.14 12.01 -11.29
N GLY A 193 5.78 12.69 -12.24
CA GLY A 193 6.05 14.13 -12.16
C GLY A 193 6.97 14.49 -11.00
N ALA A 194 7.91 13.60 -10.68
CA ALA A 194 8.86 13.77 -9.59
C ALA A 194 10.18 14.39 -10.05
N GLU A 195 10.98 14.86 -9.10
CA GLU A 195 12.30 15.47 -9.32
C GLU A 195 13.42 14.62 -8.68
N LYS A 196 13.08 13.77 -7.70
CA LYS A 196 14.03 12.96 -6.97
C LYS A 196 13.40 11.63 -6.55
N VAL A 197 14.15 10.54 -6.73
CA VAL A 197 13.83 9.23 -6.17
C VAL A 197 14.87 8.90 -5.10
N ILE A 198 14.41 8.51 -3.91
CA ILE A 198 15.25 8.02 -2.82
C ILE A 198 15.07 6.51 -2.74
N TRP A 199 16.16 5.79 -2.91
CA TRP A 199 16.22 4.35 -2.93
C TRP A 199 16.64 3.82 -1.57
N LEU A 200 15.69 3.38 -0.74
CA LEU A 200 15.98 2.67 0.49
C LEU A 200 16.56 1.29 0.16
N PRO A 201 17.64 0.85 0.83
CA PRO A 201 18.19 -0.47 0.60
C PRO A 201 17.18 -1.61 0.84
N TYR A 202 16.32 -1.47 1.86
CA TYR A 202 15.45 -2.55 2.35
C TYR A 202 14.03 -2.06 2.69
N GLY A 203 13.11 -3.02 2.77
CA GLY A 203 11.78 -2.86 3.34
C GLY A 203 11.62 -3.59 4.68
N ILE A 204 10.49 -4.29 4.88
CA ILE A 204 10.26 -5.13 6.05
C ILE A 204 10.71 -6.56 5.77
N TYR A 205 11.43 -7.15 6.72
CA TYR A 205 11.95 -8.52 6.63
C TYR A 205 10.82 -9.53 6.40
N GLN A 206 10.97 -10.37 5.37
CA GLN A 206 10.00 -11.36 4.90
C GLN A 206 8.67 -10.77 4.38
N ASP A 207 8.69 -9.56 3.87
CA ASP A 207 7.56 -9.04 3.11
C ASP A 207 7.48 -9.73 1.74
N GLU A 208 6.33 -10.35 1.49
CA GLU A 208 6.06 -11.18 0.29
C GLU A 208 6.08 -10.36 -1.01
N THR A 209 5.93 -9.05 -0.91
CA THR A 209 5.94 -8.13 -2.06
C THR A 209 7.35 -7.73 -2.52
N ASN A 210 8.39 -8.44 -2.07
CA ASN A 210 9.81 -8.05 -2.19
C ASN A 210 10.13 -6.74 -1.46
N GLU A 211 9.55 -6.53 -0.28
CA GLU A 211 9.85 -5.41 0.59
C GLU A 211 9.34 -4.06 0.04
N HIS A 212 8.02 -3.92 -0.14
CA HIS A 212 7.39 -2.65 -0.48
C HIS A 212 7.76 -1.52 0.49
N VAL A 213 7.90 -0.29 -0.05
CA VAL A 213 8.26 0.88 0.77
C VAL A 213 7.18 1.26 1.78
N ASP A 214 5.91 1.01 1.50
CA ASP A 214 4.77 1.36 2.36
C ASP A 214 4.72 0.60 3.69
N ASN A 215 5.49 -0.49 3.80
CA ASN A 215 5.70 -1.23 5.05
C ASN A 215 6.85 -0.67 5.89
N VAL A 216 7.83 0.04 5.30
CA VAL A 216 9.05 0.46 6.00
C VAL A 216 9.13 1.96 6.21
N ALA A 217 8.66 2.79 5.27
CA ALA A 217 8.74 4.25 5.38
C ALA A 217 7.54 4.94 4.74
N ALA A 218 7.04 5.98 5.39
CA ALA A 218 5.93 6.80 4.88
C ALA A 218 6.13 8.28 5.22
N PHE A 219 5.86 9.17 4.26
CA PHE A 219 5.80 10.60 4.51
C PHE A 219 4.58 10.95 5.36
N VAL A 220 4.79 11.75 6.38
CA VAL A 220 3.74 12.31 7.25
C VAL A 220 3.61 13.82 7.10
N GLY A 221 4.52 14.44 6.38
CA GLY A 221 4.56 15.86 6.07
C GLY A 221 5.73 16.19 5.13
N PRO A 222 5.86 17.45 4.68
CA PRO A 222 6.97 17.89 3.86
C PRO A 222 8.32 17.69 4.57
N ALA A 223 9.23 16.91 3.99
CA ALA A 223 10.50 16.51 4.58
C ALA A 223 10.37 15.84 5.97
N GLU A 224 9.24 15.21 6.26
CA GLU A 224 8.96 14.52 7.51
C GLU A 224 8.42 13.12 7.20
N LEU A 225 9.03 12.09 7.80
CA LEU A 225 8.65 10.70 7.57
C LEU A 225 8.74 9.84 8.83
N VAL A 226 8.01 8.74 8.83
CA VAL A 226 8.18 7.65 9.78
C VAL A 226 9.01 6.55 9.13
N LEU A 227 9.85 5.85 9.92
CA LEU A 227 10.65 4.72 9.50
C LEU A 227 10.46 3.58 10.49
N ALA A 228 10.13 2.39 10.01
CA ALA A 228 10.01 1.18 10.82
C ALA A 228 11.33 0.89 11.55
N TRP A 229 11.24 0.59 12.84
CA TRP A 229 12.41 0.47 13.71
C TRP A 229 12.27 -0.63 14.76
N THR A 230 13.37 -1.26 15.07
CA THR A 230 13.51 -2.08 16.28
C THR A 230 14.86 -1.85 16.93
N ASP A 231 14.92 -1.92 18.27
CA ASP A 231 16.18 -1.89 19.01
C ASP A 231 16.73 -3.31 19.28
N ASP A 232 15.98 -4.35 18.92
CA ASP A 232 16.42 -5.74 19.03
C ASP A 232 17.43 -6.08 17.93
N LYS A 233 18.72 -6.05 18.29
CA LYS A 233 19.83 -6.38 17.38
C LYS A 233 19.85 -7.84 16.91
N SER A 234 19.06 -8.70 17.52
CA SER A 234 18.92 -10.10 17.09
C SER A 234 17.85 -10.28 16.01
N ASP A 235 16.96 -9.29 15.83
CA ASP A 235 16.00 -9.29 14.73
C ASP A 235 16.68 -8.79 13.44
N PRO A 236 16.56 -9.50 12.31
CA PRO A 236 17.10 -9.06 11.02
C PRO A 236 16.67 -7.63 10.65
N GLN A 237 15.45 -7.21 11.02
CA GLN A 237 14.96 -5.86 10.75
C GLN A 237 15.84 -4.76 11.33
N TYR A 238 16.54 -5.00 12.45
CA TYR A 238 17.43 -4.00 13.01
C TYR A 238 18.51 -3.54 12.01
N ALA A 239 19.15 -4.49 11.33
CA ALA A 239 20.21 -4.18 10.37
C ALA A 239 19.66 -3.48 9.12
N MET A 240 18.49 -3.90 8.66
CA MET A 240 17.78 -3.33 7.51
C MET A 240 17.35 -1.89 7.80
N SER A 241 16.58 -1.65 8.85
CA SER A 241 16.13 -0.31 9.24
C SER A 241 17.29 0.64 9.57
N LYS A 242 18.41 0.10 10.08
CA LYS A 242 19.61 0.90 10.33
C LYS A 242 20.25 1.39 9.03
N ALA A 243 20.33 0.55 8.01
CA ALA A 243 20.87 0.93 6.70
C ALA A 243 19.98 2.02 6.05
N ASP A 244 18.67 1.87 6.13
CA ASP A 244 17.72 2.88 5.62
C ASP A 244 17.84 4.20 6.37
N LEU A 245 17.98 4.16 7.69
CA LEU A 245 18.18 5.36 8.52
C LEU A 245 19.49 6.08 8.15
N GLU A 246 20.60 5.35 8.04
CA GLU A 246 21.92 5.92 7.70
C GLU A 246 21.89 6.58 6.31
N LEU A 247 21.12 6.07 5.36
CA LEU A 247 20.90 6.69 4.06
C LEU A 247 20.07 7.96 4.21
N LEU A 248 18.89 7.88 4.84
CA LEU A 248 17.98 9.01 4.99
C LEU A 248 18.57 10.19 5.77
N GLU A 249 19.47 9.93 6.74
CA GLU A 249 20.19 10.99 7.49
C GLU A 249 21.18 11.78 6.61
N GLN A 250 21.58 11.22 5.47
CA GLN A 250 22.50 11.87 4.51
C GLN A 250 21.77 12.49 3.33
N GLU A 251 20.50 12.16 3.15
CA GLU A 251 19.67 12.59 2.05
C GLU A 251 18.87 13.86 2.38
N THR A 252 18.38 14.50 1.32
CA THR A 252 17.41 15.61 1.39
C THR A 252 16.23 15.29 0.48
N ASP A 253 15.11 15.94 0.68
CA ASP A 253 14.02 15.91 -0.28
C ASP A 253 14.37 16.67 -1.58
N ALA A 254 13.46 16.67 -2.55
CA ALA A 254 13.63 17.35 -3.83
C ALA A 254 13.79 18.88 -3.70
N GLN A 255 13.40 19.48 -2.55
CA GLN A 255 13.55 20.90 -2.24
C GLN A 255 14.86 21.20 -1.50
N GLY A 256 15.71 20.20 -1.23
CA GLY A 256 16.97 20.32 -0.52
C GLY A 256 16.82 20.39 1.01
N ARG A 257 15.67 20.00 1.58
CA ARG A 257 15.44 19.99 3.03
C ARG A 257 15.90 18.64 3.62
N PRO A 258 16.65 18.63 4.74
CA PRO A 258 16.96 17.39 5.46
C PRO A 258 15.67 16.81 6.07
N PHE A 259 15.63 15.48 6.22
CA PHE A 259 14.46 14.79 6.76
C PHE A 259 14.38 14.86 8.30
N THR A 260 13.16 15.06 8.80
CA THR A 260 12.79 14.71 10.17
C THR A 260 12.29 13.26 10.16
N ILE A 261 12.99 12.37 10.88
CA ILE A 261 12.71 10.94 10.85
C ILE A 261 12.17 10.51 12.21
N HIS A 262 10.94 9.98 12.23
CA HIS A 262 10.35 9.38 13.42
C HIS A 262 10.52 7.86 13.36
N LYS A 263 11.24 7.31 14.34
CA LYS A 263 11.36 5.86 14.47
C LYS A 263 10.06 5.26 14.97
N MET A 264 9.38 4.54 14.08
CA MET A 264 8.14 3.82 14.37
C MET A 264 8.49 2.39 14.80
N PRO A 265 8.21 1.96 16.04
CA PRO A 265 8.54 0.59 16.42
C PRO A 265 7.80 -0.41 15.50
N ILE A 266 8.39 -1.57 15.26
CA ILE A 266 7.63 -2.74 14.81
C ILE A 266 7.01 -3.44 16.02
N PRO A 267 6.03 -4.37 15.86
CA PRO A 267 5.51 -5.15 16.98
C PRO A 267 6.65 -5.85 17.76
N ALA A 268 6.61 -5.74 19.09
CA ALA A 268 7.61 -6.36 19.97
C ALA A 268 7.50 -7.89 19.93
N VAL A 269 6.28 -8.41 19.73
CA VAL A 269 6.01 -9.84 19.53
C VAL A 269 5.85 -10.09 18.05
N ARG A 270 6.67 -11.00 17.50
CA ARG A 270 6.57 -11.41 16.09
C ARG A 270 5.18 -11.93 15.78
N GLN A 271 4.56 -11.36 14.77
CA GLN A 271 3.31 -11.88 14.25
C GLN A 271 3.62 -13.07 13.36
N VAL A 272 2.92 -14.17 13.58
CA VAL A 272 3.16 -15.44 12.85
C VAL A 272 1.83 -16.09 12.50
N VAL A 273 1.86 -16.92 11.46
CA VAL A 273 0.77 -17.86 11.15
C VAL A 273 0.73 -18.94 12.22
N THR A 274 -0.45 -19.29 12.71
CA THR A 274 -0.65 -20.33 13.74
C THR A 274 -1.25 -21.60 13.14
N GLU A 275 -1.17 -22.71 13.86
CA GLU A 275 -1.84 -23.98 13.47
C GLU A 275 -3.37 -23.79 13.31
N GLU A 276 -3.96 -22.82 13.99
CA GLU A 276 -5.39 -22.54 13.96
C GLU A 276 -5.81 -21.78 12.70
N ASP A 277 -4.89 -21.04 12.07
CA ASP A 277 -5.14 -20.28 10.86
C ASP A 277 -5.17 -21.17 9.61
N LEU A 278 -4.31 -22.19 9.56
CA LEU A 278 -4.05 -23.01 8.38
C LEU A 278 -5.29 -23.69 7.77
N PRO A 279 -6.21 -24.28 8.55
CA PRO A 279 -7.38 -24.94 7.98
C PRO A 279 -8.35 -24.00 7.24
N GLY A 280 -8.17 -22.70 7.41
CA GLY A 280 -9.03 -21.69 6.80
C GLY A 280 -8.69 -21.36 5.34
N TYR A 281 -7.47 -21.64 4.90
CA TYR A 281 -7.01 -21.36 3.55
C TYR A 281 -7.44 -22.42 2.55
N ILE A 282 -7.75 -22.00 1.33
CA ILE A 282 -8.02 -22.88 0.18
C ILE A 282 -7.18 -22.35 -0.98
N TYR A 283 -6.07 -23.02 -1.24
CA TYR A 283 -5.10 -22.62 -2.27
C TYR A 283 -5.47 -23.13 -3.65
N GLU A 284 -5.13 -22.35 -4.67
CA GLU A 284 -5.19 -22.77 -6.06
C GLU A 284 -3.86 -23.41 -6.50
N GLU A 285 -3.86 -24.04 -7.66
CA GLU A 285 -2.65 -24.67 -8.19
C GLU A 285 -1.57 -23.59 -8.47
N GLY A 286 -0.41 -23.75 -7.84
CA GLY A 286 0.74 -22.85 -7.99
C GLY A 286 0.84 -21.74 -6.93
N GLU A 287 -0.09 -21.65 -5.99
CA GLU A 287 0.05 -20.80 -4.81
C GLU A 287 0.95 -21.44 -3.75
N GLU A 288 1.76 -20.64 -3.08
CA GLU A 288 2.53 -21.10 -1.93
C GLU A 288 1.64 -21.26 -0.70
N GLU A 289 1.69 -22.46 -0.08
CA GLU A 289 0.94 -22.74 1.13
C GLU A 289 1.64 -22.12 2.36
N ARG A 290 0.89 -21.40 3.20
CA ARG A 290 1.38 -20.92 4.48
C ARG A 290 1.67 -22.08 5.44
N TYR A 291 2.59 -21.85 6.36
CA TYR A 291 2.96 -22.83 7.39
C TYR A 291 2.97 -22.20 8.80
N ALA A 292 2.72 -23.02 9.80
CA ALA A 292 2.74 -22.56 11.19
C ALA A 292 4.13 -22.08 11.60
N GLY A 293 4.18 -20.91 12.21
CA GLY A 293 5.43 -20.23 12.57
C GLY A 293 6.01 -19.34 11.47
N GLU A 294 5.42 -19.30 10.30
CA GLU A 294 5.76 -18.32 9.26
C GLU A 294 5.60 -16.90 9.78
N ARG A 295 6.64 -16.08 9.65
CA ARG A 295 6.62 -14.68 10.09
C ARG A 295 5.86 -13.82 9.09
N LEU A 296 4.91 -13.06 9.59
CA LEU A 296 4.16 -12.08 8.82
C LEU A 296 4.84 -10.70 8.87
N ALA A 297 4.79 -9.94 7.78
CA ALA A 297 5.42 -8.62 7.64
C ALA A 297 4.63 -7.52 8.38
N ALA A 298 4.52 -7.65 9.70
CA ALA A 298 3.76 -6.74 10.55
C ALA A 298 4.49 -5.41 10.75
N SER A 299 3.88 -4.32 10.33
CA SER A 299 4.41 -2.97 10.49
C SER A 299 3.31 -1.96 10.81
N TYR A 300 3.56 -1.07 11.78
CA TYR A 300 2.69 0.09 12.04
C TYR A 300 2.85 1.18 10.98
N VAL A 301 3.88 1.12 10.13
CA VAL A 301 4.08 2.07 9.02
C VAL A 301 3.06 1.86 7.91
N ASN A 302 2.46 0.68 7.81
CA ASN A 302 1.39 0.40 6.86
C ASN A 302 0.02 0.95 7.33
N PHE A 303 0.00 2.20 7.81
CA PHE A 303 -1.20 2.97 8.15
C PHE A 303 -1.77 3.66 6.90
N TYR A 304 -3.03 4.10 6.99
CA TYR A 304 -3.68 4.87 5.92
C TYR A 304 -4.10 6.26 6.41
N ILE A 305 -3.83 7.29 5.59
CA ILE A 305 -4.17 8.68 5.89
C ILE A 305 -5.44 9.06 5.13
N ALA A 306 -6.59 9.03 5.79
CA ALA A 306 -7.83 9.58 5.25
C ALA A 306 -8.03 11.06 5.64
N ASN A 307 -9.01 11.74 5.04
CA ASN A 307 -9.23 13.17 5.28
C ASN A 307 -9.40 13.56 6.75
N LYS A 308 -10.12 12.77 7.54
CA LYS A 308 -10.40 13.04 8.97
C LYS A 308 -9.68 12.12 9.93
N THR A 309 -9.20 11.00 9.44
CA THR A 309 -8.66 9.93 10.27
C THR A 309 -7.34 9.41 9.73
N VAL A 310 -6.49 8.92 10.64
CA VAL A 310 -5.35 8.08 10.30
C VAL A 310 -5.62 6.70 10.90
N LEU A 311 -5.71 5.69 10.06
CA LEU A 311 -6.02 4.32 10.47
C LEU A 311 -4.72 3.54 10.66
N VAL A 312 -4.47 3.08 11.88
CA VAL A 312 -3.20 2.47 12.27
C VAL A 312 -3.40 1.01 12.64
N PRO A 313 -2.68 0.07 12.01
CA PRO A 313 -2.79 -1.33 12.35
C PRO A 313 -2.42 -1.58 13.81
N GLN A 314 -3.14 -2.51 14.47
CA GLN A 314 -2.90 -2.92 15.86
C GLN A 314 -2.77 -4.44 15.91
N PHE A 315 -1.83 -4.91 16.72
CA PHE A 315 -1.44 -6.32 16.79
C PHE A 315 -1.61 -6.94 18.18
N GLN A 316 -2.31 -6.23 19.11
CA GLN A 316 -2.41 -6.58 20.53
C GLN A 316 -1.02 -6.61 21.20
N ASP A 317 -0.19 -5.65 20.85
CA ASP A 317 1.21 -5.53 21.23
C ASP A 317 1.45 -4.31 22.12
N VAL A 318 2.52 -4.34 22.92
CA VAL A 318 2.91 -3.23 23.80
C VAL A 318 3.25 -1.96 23.00
N ASN A 319 3.63 -2.07 21.73
CA ASN A 319 3.94 -0.97 20.86
C ASN A 319 2.72 -0.36 20.15
N ASP A 320 1.53 -0.96 20.28
CA ASP A 320 0.30 -0.43 19.68
C ASP A 320 0.05 1.04 20.08
N GLN A 321 0.15 1.34 21.38
CA GLN A 321 -0.06 2.70 21.87
C GLN A 321 1.07 3.65 21.45
N VAL A 322 2.32 3.16 21.36
CA VAL A 322 3.47 3.96 20.92
C VAL A 322 3.28 4.43 19.49
N ALA A 323 2.80 3.56 18.60
CA ALA A 323 2.51 3.90 17.21
C ALA A 323 1.40 4.97 17.12
N LEU A 324 0.31 4.83 17.88
CA LEU A 324 -0.76 5.82 17.95
C LEU A 324 -0.24 7.18 18.43
N ASP A 325 0.60 7.21 19.46
CA ASP A 325 1.16 8.43 20.04
C ASP A 325 2.11 9.17 19.08
N ILE A 326 2.89 8.42 18.29
CA ILE A 326 3.76 8.99 17.25
C ILE A 326 2.91 9.64 16.17
N LEU A 327 1.96 8.91 15.60
CA LEU A 327 1.12 9.44 14.50
C LEU A 327 0.18 10.56 14.96
N SER A 328 -0.28 10.54 16.23
CA SER A 328 -1.06 11.66 16.78
C SER A 328 -0.26 12.97 16.88
N LYS A 329 1.06 12.90 16.96
CA LYS A 329 1.92 14.10 16.90
C LYS A 329 2.16 14.56 15.47
N CYS A 330 2.30 13.62 14.53
CA CYS A 330 2.44 13.92 13.11
C CYS A 330 1.15 14.52 12.50
N PHE A 331 -0.03 14.07 12.99
CA PHE A 331 -1.34 14.47 12.46
C PHE A 331 -2.25 15.09 13.55
N PRO A 332 -1.90 16.28 14.09
CA PRO A 332 -2.67 16.89 15.18
C PRO A 332 -4.10 17.27 14.79
N ASP A 333 -4.37 17.44 13.49
CA ASP A 333 -5.68 17.82 12.94
C ASP A 333 -6.54 16.63 12.49
N ARG A 334 -6.02 15.39 12.63
CA ARG A 334 -6.73 14.16 12.29
C ARG A 334 -6.90 13.26 13.51
N LYS A 335 -7.99 12.51 13.53
CA LYS A 335 -8.20 11.49 14.56
C LYS A 335 -7.37 10.24 14.22
N VAL A 336 -6.43 9.88 15.06
CA VAL A 336 -5.67 8.64 14.92
C VAL A 336 -6.46 7.49 15.55
N VAL A 337 -6.71 6.43 14.78
CA VAL A 337 -7.58 5.31 15.15
C VAL A 337 -6.85 3.99 14.99
N GLY A 338 -6.70 3.25 16.07
CA GLY A 338 -6.16 1.89 16.03
C GLY A 338 -7.19 0.90 15.49
N ILE A 339 -6.78 0.05 14.55
CA ILE A 339 -7.61 -0.98 13.92
C ILE A 339 -6.97 -2.35 14.16
N PRO A 340 -7.66 -3.33 14.77
CA PRO A 340 -7.17 -4.71 14.83
C PRO A 340 -6.90 -5.22 13.41
N ALA A 341 -5.65 -5.57 13.12
CA ALA A 341 -5.22 -5.80 11.74
C ALA A 341 -4.68 -7.22 11.48
N ARG A 342 -4.70 -8.11 12.50
CA ARG A 342 -4.19 -9.47 12.32
C ARG A 342 -4.89 -10.23 11.20
N ASP A 343 -6.21 -10.07 11.07
CA ASP A 343 -6.99 -10.79 10.05
C ASP A 343 -6.73 -10.27 8.63
N ILE A 344 -6.23 -9.03 8.49
CA ILE A 344 -5.74 -8.50 7.21
C ILE A 344 -4.33 -9.02 6.95
N LEU A 345 -3.49 -9.00 7.97
CA LEU A 345 -2.09 -9.43 7.89
C LEU A 345 -1.95 -10.90 7.47
N LEU A 346 -2.90 -11.76 7.84
CA LEU A 346 -2.97 -13.15 7.38
C LEU A 346 -3.12 -13.28 5.86
N GLY A 347 -3.67 -12.27 5.20
CA GLY A 347 -3.73 -12.19 3.74
C GLY A 347 -2.40 -11.85 3.06
N GLY A 348 -1.40 -11.37 3.83
CA GLY A 348 -0.08 -11.00 3.31
C GLY A 348 0.23 -9.49 3.34
N GLY A 349 -0.77 -8.63 3.58
CA GLY A 349 -0.61 -7.17 3.64
C GLY A 349 -1.28 -6.54 4.86
N ASN A 350 -1.49 -5.21 4.83
CA ASN A 350 -2.11 -4.51 5.94
C ASN A 350 -3.02 -3.36 5.44
N ILE A 351 -3.33 -2.38 6.30
CA ILE A 351 -4.34 -1.33 6.05
C ILE A 351 -4.02 -0.50 4.80
N HIS A 352 -2.76 -0.09 4.62
CA HIS A 352 -2.36 0.68 3.44
C HIS A 352 -2.52 -0.14 2.15
N CYS A 353 -2.15 -1.42 2.17
CA CYS A 353 -2.22 -2.31 1.02
C CYS A 353 -3.65 -2.49 0.48
N ILE A 354 -4.67 -2.42 1.34
CA ILE A 354 -6.08 -2.60 0.96
C ILE A 354 -6.80 -1.29 0.62
N THR A 355 -6.11 -0.16 0.65
CA THR A 355 -6.67 1.19 0.43
C THR A 355 -5.90 1.94 -0.65
N GLN A 356 -6.59 2.66 -1.52
CA GLN A 356 -5.97 3.53 -2.53
C GLN A 356 -6.68 4.88 -2.53
N GLN A 357 -5.93 5.96 -2.25
CA GLN A 357 -6.50 7.30 -2.24
C GLN A 357 -6.84 7.80 -3.65
N ILE A 358 -7.95 8.52 -3.73
CA ILE A 358 -8.35 9.30 -4.90
C ILE A 358 -8.16 10.75 -4.52
N PRO A 359 -7.13 11.45 -4.98
CA PRO A 359 -6.88 12.84 -4.62
C PRO A 359 -8.02 13.77 -5.08
N GLU A 360 -8.13 14.96 -4.43
CA GLU A 360 -9.15 15.97 -4.75
C GLU A 360 -8.89 16.74 -6.06
#